data_f58d30f0080252b31c75e849d606f1d9
#
_entry.id   f58d30f0080252b31c75e849d606f1d9
#
_cell.length_a   1.000
_cell.length_b   1.000
_cell.length_c   1.000
_cell.angle_alpha   90.00
_cell.angle_beta   90.00
_cell.angle_gamma   90.00
#
_symmetry.space_group_name_H-M   'P 1'
#
loop_
_entity.id
_entity.type
_entity.pdbx_description
1 polymer ?
#
loop_
_entity_poly.entity_id
_entity_poly.type
_entity_poly.pdbx_seq_one_letter_code
_entity_poly.pdbx_strand_id
1 'polypeptide(L)'
;MSFCLIILAAGKSSRFNSNLPKVYHKIGNKSLVEICIDKAKKIKTIKKIILVYNKKDKKILKKLKLKNVDFVLGGKTRQSSTLNALRFLNKNNSFSKVLIHDAARPNFSLKLLRKIMSEMKNAKAVIPKLQIQDAIKEIQDSSLNEYIISKQRQNLFTTQTPQCFISKD
;
A
#
# COMPACT_ATOMS: atom_id res chain seq x y z
N MET A 1 19.30 10.46 -0.49
CA MET A 1 17.83 10.60 -0.55
C MET A 1 17.21 9.83 0.60
N SER A 2 16.24 10.42 1.29
CA SER A 2 15.48 9.77 2.37
C SER A 2 14.03 9.56 1.94
N PHE A 3 13.47 8.42 2.34
CA PHE A 3 12.11 8.03 2.02
C PHE A 3 11.28 7.80 3.29
N CYS A 4 9.99 8.13 3.21
CA CYS A 4 8.98 7.67 4.15
C CYS A 4 8.18 6.52 3.52
N LEU A 5 7.93 5.46 4.26
CA LEU A 5 7.02 4.39 3.84
C LEU A 5 5.70 4.47 4.61
N ILE A 6 4.61 4.63 3.90
CA ILE A 6 3.25 4.57 4.43
C ILE A 6 2.70 3.17 4.13
N ILE A 7 2.36 2.43 5.18
CA ILE A 7 1.75 1.10 5.09
C ILE A 7 0.26 1.22 5.41
N LEU A 8 -0.59 0.93 4.43
CA LEU A 8 -2.04 1.02 4.56
C LEU A 8 -2.60 -0.30 5.11
N ALA A 9 -3.07 -0.27 6.36
CA ALA A 9 -3.65 -1.41 7.07
C ALA A 9 -5.09 -1.14 7.58
N ALA A 10 -5.70 -0.01 7.24
CA ALA A 10 -7.01 0.40 7.75
C ALA A 10 -8.22 -0.26 7.04
N GLY A 11 -7.99 -1.13 6.05
CA GLY A 11 -9.04 -1.78 5.27
C GLY A 11 -9.91 -2.73 6.11
N LYS A 12 -11.22 -2.77 5.83
CA LYS A 12 -12.20 -3.58 6.57
C LYS A 12 -12.06 -5.09 6.35
N SER A 13 -11.29 -5.53 5.35
CA SER A 13 -11.12 -6.96 4.98
C SER A 13 -12.46 -7.70 4.77
N SER A 14 -13.50 -7.03 4.26
CA SER A 14 -14.88 -7.55 4.16
C SER A 14 -15.01 -8.85 3.36
N ARG A 15 -14.10 -9.08 2.40
CA ARG A 15 -14.04 -10.33 1.61
C ARG A 15 -13.32 -11.48 2.31
N PHE A 16 -12.71 -11.19 3.47
CA PHE A 16 -11.96 -12.16 4.25
C PHE A 16 -12.80 -12.55 5.48
N ASN A 17 -13.46 -13.69 5.40
CA ASN A 17 -14.43 -14.15 6.41
C ASN A 17 -13.73 -14.55 7.73
N SER A 18 -13.29 -13.54 8.51
CA SER A 18 -12.58 -13.73 9.78
C SER A 18 -12.82 -12.54 10.72
N ASN A 19 -12.92 -12.82 12.01
CA ASN A 19 -12.99 -11.79 13.06
C ASN A 19 -11.69 -10.97 13.20
N LEU A 20 -10.56 -11.49 12.70
CA LEU A 20 -9.29 -10.79 12.66
C LEU A 20 -9.08 -10.19 11.26
N PRO A 21 -8.83 -8.87 11.11
CA PRO A 21 -8.57 -8.29 9.81
C PRO A 21 -7.36 -8.95 9.12
N LYS A 22 -7.45 -9.18 7.80
CA LYS A 22 -6.47 -9.93 7.01
C LYS A 22 -5.02 -9.54 7.29
N VAL A 23 -4.75 -8.26 7.46
CA VAL A 23 -3.40 -7.71 7.65
C VAL A 23 -2.71 -8.15 8.95
N TYR A 24 -3.48 -8.63 9.92
CA TYR A 24 -2.97 -9.14 11.22
C TYR A 24 -2.89 -10.67 11.28
N HIS A 25 -3.35 -11.38 10.24
CA HIS A 25 -3.12 -12.82 10.14
C HIS A 25 -1.64 -13.11 9.98
N LYS A 26 -1.20 -14.21 10.60
CA LYS A 26 0.20 -14.61 10.62
C LYS A 26 0.54 -15.56 9.47
N ILE A 27 1.73 -15.37 8.91
CA ILE A 27 2.44 -16.37 8.12
C ILE A 27 3.66 -16.75 8.95
N GLY A 28 3.69 -18.00 9.42
CA GLY A 28 4.63 -18.40 10.47
C GLY A 28 4.39 -17.60 11.75
N ASN A 29 5.44 -16.96 12.26
CA ASN A 29 5.38 -16.24 13.54
C ASN A 29 5.05 -14.75 13.40
N LYS A 30 4.88 -14.21 12.17
CA LYS A 30 4.72 -12.77 11.90
C LYS A 30 3.43 -12.48 11.14
N SER A 31 2.73 -11.44 11.54
CA SER A 31 1.59 -10.89 10.79
C SER A 31 2.04 -10.25 9.48
N LEU A 32 1.11 -10.08 8.51
CA LEU A 32 1.43 -9.45 7.23
C LEU A 32 1.99 -8.03 7.43
N VAL A 33 1.45 -7.28 8.40
CA VAL A 33 1.97 -5.95 8.80
C VAL A 33 3.42 -6.03 9.25
N GLU A 34 3.74 -6.97 10.15
CA GLU A 34 5.11 -7.14 10.66
C GLU A 34 6.09 -7.51 9.55
N ILE A 35 5.68 -8.41 8.63
CA ILE A 35 6.50 -8.78 7.47
C ILE A 35 6.82 -7.56 6.60
N CYS A 36 5.83 -6.71 6.31
CA CYS A 36 6.03 -5.49 5.53
C CYS A 36 7.00 -4.52 6.23
N ILE A 37 6.83 -4.30 7.53
CA ILE A 37 7.68 -3.42 8.33
C ILE A 37 9.11 -3.94 8.40
N ASP A 38 9.30 -5.23 8.64
CA ASP A 38 10.62 -5.84 8.72
C ASP A 38 11.39 -5.76 7.39
N LYS A 39 10.68 -5.97 6.27
CA LYS A 39 11.29 -5.76 4.95
C LYS A 39 11.71 -4.31 4.73
N ALA A 40 10.87 -3.36 5.12
CA ALA A 40 11.17 -1.93 5.00
C ALA A 40 12.41 -1.54 5.84
N LYS A 41 12.52 -2.04 7.06
CA LYS A 41 13.66 -1.77 7.96
C LYS A 41 15.01 -2.25 7.43
N LYS A 42 15.02 -3.21 6.51
CA LYS A 42 16.25 -3.67 5.83
C LYS A 42 16.80 -2.65 4.82
N ILE A 43 16.10 -1.55 4.56
CA ILE A 43 16.52 -0.52 3.62
C ILE A 43 16.85 0.77 4.37
N LYS A 44 18.14 1.05 4.53
CA LYS A 44 18.66 2.17 5.33
C LYS A 44 18.17 3.56 4.88
N THR A 45 17.77 3.72 3.62
CA THR A 45 17.25 4.98 3.07
C THR A 45 15.78 5.23 3.39
N ILE A 46 15.04 4.23 3.87
CA ILE A 46 13.71 4.42 4.48
C ILE A 46 13.94 4.87 5.91
N LYS A 47 13.72 6.16 6.18
CA LYS A 47 13.99 6.79 7.48
C LYS A 47 12.76 6.85 8.38
N LYS A 48 11.57 6.71 7.80
CA LYS A 48 10.29 6.80 8.51
C LYS A 48 9.34 5.71 8.02
N ILE A 49 8.62 5.09 8.93
CA ILE A 49 7.55 4.13 8.63
C ILE A 49 6.30 4.61 9.34
N ILE A 50 5.22 4.79 8.59
CA ILE A 50 3.90 5.15 9.11
C ILE A 50 2.95 3.99 8.84
N LEU A 51 2.32 3.47 9.87
CA LEU A 51 1.26 2.46 9.77
C LEU A 51 -0.10 3.13 9.90
N VAL A 52 -0.88 3.06 8.83
CA VAL A 52 -2.26 3.57 8.82
C VAL A 52 -3.20 2.44 9.22
N TYR A 53 -3.91 2.62 10.33
CA TYR A 53 -4.69 1.56 10.95
C TYR A 53 -6.17 1.94 11.16
N ASN A 54 -7.04 0.94 11.32
CA ASN A 54 -8.44 1.16 11.67
C ASN A 54 -8.57 1.37 13.20
N LYS A 55 -9.43 2.31 13.62
CA LYS A 55 -9.68 2.61 15.04
C LYS A 55 -10.01 1.35 15.87
N LYS A 56 -10.75 0.40 15.27
CA LYS A 56 -11.14 -0.88 15.90
C LYS A 56 -9.93 -1.77 16.21
N ASP A 57 -8.82 -1.62 15.49
CA ASP A 57 -7.65 -2.49 15.57
C ASP A 57 -6.63 -2.04 16.64
N LYS A 58 -6.93 -0.96 17.37
CA LYS A 58 -6.00 -0.37 18.38
C LYS A 58 -5.53 -1.40 19.43
N LYS A 59 -6.41 -2.30 19.87
CA LYS A 59 -6.07 -3.36 20.83
C LYS A 59 -5.08 -4.37 20.25
N ILE A 60 -5.23 -4.72 18.95
CA ILE A 60 -4.36 -5.66 18.24
C ILE A 60 -2.97 -5.03 18.08
N LEU A 61 -2.90 -3.77 17.64
CA LEU A 61 -1.64 -3.05 17.43
C LEU A 61 -0.79 -2.95 18.69
N LYS A 62 -1.41 -2.73 19.86
CA LYS A 62 -0.69 -2.71 21.13
C LYS A 62 0.06 -4.02 21.43
N LYS A 63 -0.47 -5.17 20.96
CA LYS A 63 0.14 -6.49 21.14
C LYS A 63 1.33 -6.74 20.20
N LEU A 64 1.41 -6.06 19.05
CA LEU A 64 2.45 -6.29 18.04
C LEU A 64 3.81 -5.67 18.41
N LYS A 65 3.90 -4.82 19.44
CA LYS A 65 5.15 -4.21 19.94
C LYS A 65 6.04 -3.63 18.82
N LEU A 66 5.44 -2.98 17.83
CA LEU A 66 6.14 -2.41 16.67
C LEU A 66 7.02 -1.24 17.12
N LYS A 67 8.35 -1.37 16.97
CA LYS A 67 9.32 -0.33 17.32
C LYS A 67 9.58 0.57 16.10
N ASN A 68 9.79 1.89 16.33
CA ASN A 68 10.15 2.87 15.30
C ASN A 68 9.13 2.93 14.15
N VAL A 69 7.85 2.91 14.48
CA VAL A 69 6.71 3.01 13.56
C VAL A 69 5.73 4.03 14.14
N ASP A 70 5.36 5.03 13.36
CA ASP A 70 4.30 5.94 13.72
C ASP A 70 2.93 5.38 13.33
N PHE A 71 1.92 5.71 14.09
CA PHE A 71 0.56 5.23 13.91
C PHE A 71 -0.36 6.38 13.53
N VAL A 72 -1.09 6.21 12.42
CA VAL A 72 -2.06 7.19 11.94
C VAL A 72 -3.41 6.52 11.74
N LEU A 73 -4.47 7.16 12.19
CA LEU A 73 -5.84 6.67 11.95
C LEU A 73 -6.18 6.76 10.46
N GLY A 74 -6.66 5.66 9.90
CA GLY A 74 -7.19 5.61 8.55
C GLY A 74 -8.52 6.35 8.42
N GLY A 75 -8.87 6.65 7.18
CA GLY A 75 -10.18 7.18 6.80
C GLY A 75 -11.14 6.10 6.31
N LYS A 76 -12.27 6.54 5.73
CA LYS A 76 -13.30 5.65 5.19
C LYS A 76 -12.85 4.92 3.92
N THR A 77 -11.93 5.50 3.15
CA THR A 77 -11.41 4.98 1.88
C THR A 77 -9.89 4.83 1.91
N ARG A 78 -9.32 4.15 0.90
CA ARG A 78 -7.87 4.07 0.70
C ARG A 78 -7.28 5.48 0.50
N GLN A 79 -7.94 6.31 -0.28
CA GLN A 79 -7.53 7.70 -0.54
C GLN A 79 -7.51 8.53 0.74
N SER A 80 -8.60 8.54 1.51
CA SER A 80 -8.65 9.29 2.77
C SER A 80 -7.64 8.77 3.81
N SER A 81 -7.36 7.48 3.83
CA SER A 81 -6.32 6.87 4.67
C SER A 81 -4.92 7.37 4.28
N THR A 82 -4.63 7.41 2.97
CA THR A 82 -3.37 7.96 2.44
C THR A 82 -3.23 9.45 2.78
N LEU A 83 -4.28 10.23 2.57
CA LEU A 83 -4.29 11.66 2.87
C LEU A 83 -4.02 11.95 4.35
N ASN A 84 -4.61 11.16 5.26
CA ASN A 84 -4.35 11.30 6.70
C ASN A 84 -2.86 11.08 7.03
N ALA A 85 -2.23 10.08 6.42
CA ALA A 85 -0.81 9.81 6.60
C ALA A 85 0.07 10.93 6.02
N LEU A 86 -0.27 11.46 4.86
CA LEU A 86 0.45 12.59 4.26
C LEU A 86 0.33 13.86 5.10
N ARG A 87 -0.87 14.18 5.60
CA ARG A 87 -1.08 15.30 6.53
C ARG A 87 -0.27 15.15 7.81
N PHE A 88 -0.22 13.95 8.37
CA PHE A 88 0.61 13.66 9.54
C PHE A 88 2.10 13.86 9.22
N LEU A 89 2.55 13.39 8.07
CA LEU A 89 3.94 13.52 7.62
C LEU A 89 4.34 15.00 7.45
N ASN A 90 3.51 15.81 6.80
CA ASN A 90 3.78 17.22 6.57
C ASN A 90 3.87 18.05 7.87
N LYS A 91 3.10 17.67 8.89
CA LYS A 91 3.15 18.35 10.20
C LYS A 91 4.41 18.04 10.99
N ASN A 92 4.97 16.84 10.84
CA ASN A 92 6.03 16.34 11.73
C ASN A 92 7.40 16.28 11.06
N ASN A 93 7.47 16.06 9.76
CA ASN A 93 8.72 15.99 8.99
C ASN A 93 8.41 16.08 7.51
N SER A 94 9.10 16.90 6.75
CA SER A 94 8.95 16.93 5.30
C SER A 94 9.88 15.91 4.65
N PHE A 95 9.31 14.81 4.16
CA PHE A 95 10.01 13.89 3.26
C PHE A 95 9.65 14.26 1.82
N SER A 96 10.66 14.43 0.99
CA SER A 96 10.45 14.75 -0.45
C SER A 96 9.91 13.55 -1.24
N LYS A 97 10.03 12.33 -0.71
CA LYS A 97 9.63 11.10 -1.40
C LYS A 97 8.91 10.15 -0.47
N VAL A 98 7.76 9.67 -0.91
CA VAL A 98 6.87 8.80 -0.13
C VAL A 98 6.59 7.52 -0.89
N LEU A 99 6.78 6.39 -0.22
CA LEU A 99 6.35 5.07 -0.66
C LEU A 99 4.99 4.75 -0.04
N ILE A 100 4.04 4.27 -0.83
CA ILE A 100 2.71 3.86 -0.37
C ILE A 100 2.56 2.37 -0.65
N HIS A 101 2.25 1.60 0.38
CA HIS A 101 2.16 0.14 0.30
C HIS A 101 0.93 -0.42 1.01
N ASP A 102 0.28 -1.39 0.40
CA ASP A 102 -0.85 -2.10 0.99
C ASP A 102 -0.34 -3.23 1.90
N ALA A 103 -0.64 -3.19 3.21
CA ALA A 103 -0.21 -4.19 4.19
C ALA A 103 -0.63 -5.62 3.85
N ALA A 104 -1.71 -5.79 3.07
CA ALA A 104 -2.19 -7.10 2.61
C ALA A 104 -1.33 -7.74 1.51
N ARG A 105 -0.24 -7.09 1.07
CA ARG A 105 0.66 -7.54 0.00
C ARG A 105 2.09 -7.75 0.51
N PRO A 106 2.36 -8.68 1.44
CA PRO A 106 3.68 -8.82 2.08
C PRO A 106 4.76 -9.36 1.13
N ASN A 107 4.39 -9.85 -0.06
CA ASN A 107 5.30 -10.57 -0.97
C ASN A 107 6.04 -9.65 -1.97
N PHE A 108 6.32 -8.39 -1.62
CA PHE A 108 7.23 -7.58 -2.41
C PHE A 108 8.70 -7.93 -2.09
N SER A 109 9.56 -7.88 -3.12
CA SER A 109 10.98 -8.14 -2.94
C SER A 109 11.75 -6.86 -2.57
N LEU A 110 12.87 -7.00 -1.84
CA LEU A 110 13.76 -5.87 -1.58
C LEU A 110 14.38 -5.32 -2.88
N LYS A 111 14.58 -6.19 -3.89
CA LYS A 111 15.05 -5.79 -5.22
C LYS A 111 14.06 -4.84 -5.89
N LEU A 112 12.76 -5.18 -5.87
CA LEU A 112 11.70 -4.32 -6.41
C LEU A 112 11.68 -2.97 -5.69
N LEU A 113 11.72 -2.98 -4.35
CA LEU A 113 11.67 -1.76 -3.56
C LEU A 113 12.86 -0.84 -3.85
N ARG A 114 14.08 -1.39 -3.93
CA ARG A 114 15.28 -0.63 -4.34
C ARG A 114 15.16 -0.08 -5.76
N LYS A 115 14.63 -0.87 -6.72
CA LYS A 115 14.41 -0.41 -8.10
C LYS A 115 13.45 0.77 -8.14
N ILE A 116 12.30 0.68 -7.48
CA ILE A 116 11.33 1.79 -7.40
C ILE A 116 12.00 3.06 -6.86
N MET A 117 12.79 2.92 -5.79
CA MET A 117 13.46 4.06 -5.16
C MET A 117 14.57 4.67 -6.04
N SER A 118 15.28 3.85 -6.82
CA SER A 118 16.32 4.35 -7.76
C SER A 118 15.72 5.13 -8.93
N GLU A 119 14.60 4.66 -9.49
CA GLU A 119 13.91 5.32 -10.60
C GLU A 119 13.34 6.70 -10.21
N MET A 120 13.13 6.96 -8.93
CA MET A 120 12.70 8.27 -8.44
C MET A 120 13.76 9.39 -8.59
N LYS A 121 14.92 9.11 -9.12
CA LYS A 121 15.89 10.14 -9.48
C LYS A 121 15.39 11.00 -10.64
N ASN A 122 14.72 10.38 -11.60
CA ASN A 122 14.31 10.98 -12.87
C ASN A 122 12.77 10.99 -13.07
N ALA A 123 11.99 10.63 -12.05
CA ALA A 123 10.54 10.54 -12.15
C ALA A 123 9.83 11.19 -10.95
N LYS A 124 8.65 11.76 -11.20
CA LYS A 124 7.76 12.28 -10.15
C LYS A 124 6.96 11.18 -9.47
N ALA A 125 6.69 10.08 -10.18
CA ALA A 125 6.00 8.89 -9.67
C ALA A 125 6.58 7.63 -10.30
N VAL A 126 6.69 6.56 -9.52
CA VAL A 126 7.10 5.23 -9.98
C VAL A 126 6.12 4.20 -9.45
N ILE A 127 5.44 3.51 -10.38
CA ILE A 127 4.38 2.56 -10.09
C ILE A 127 4.71 1.22 -10.77
N PRO A 128 4.81 0.10 -10.05
CA PRO A 128 4.96 -1.22 -10.65
C PRO A 128 3.72 -1.59 -11.47
N LYS A 129 3.93 -2.07 -12.68
CA LYS A 129 2.87 -2.58 -13.55
C LYS A 129 3.10 -4.05 -13.89
N LEU A 130 2.02 -4.79 -14.06
CA LEU A 130 2.01 -6.14 -14.59
C LEU A 130 1.13 -6.17 -15.83
N GLN A 131 1.61 -6.78 -16.89
CA GLN A 131 0.81 -7.04 -18.08
C GLN A 131 -0.35 -7.99 -17.73
N ILE A 132 -1.50 -7.74 -18.35
CA ILE A 132 -2.66 -8.62 -18.24
C ILE A 132 -2.50 -9.73 -19.26
N GLN A 133 -2.46 -10.97 -18.77
CA GLN A 133 -2.35 -12.16 -19.63
C GLN A 133 -3.71 -12.68 -20.07
N ASP A 134 -4.73 -12.53 -19.23
CA ASP A 134 -6.08 -12.99 -19.47
C ASP A 134 -6.84 -12.08 -20.46
N ALA A 135 -7.88 -12.63 -21.10
CA ALA A 135 -8.81 -11.84 -21.90
C ALA A 135 -9.61 -10.90 -21.00
N ILE A 136 -9.74 -9.63 -21.42
CA ILE A 136 -10.52 -8.64 -20.69
C ILE A 136 -11.86 -8.45 -21.40
N LYS A 137 -12.92 -8.54 -20.62
CA LYS A 137 -14.28 -8.26 -21.03
C LYS A 137 -14.82 -7.11 -20.22
N GLU A 138 -15.50 -6.19 -20.88
CA GLU A 138 -16.24 -5.11 -20.25
C GLU A 138 -17.73 -5.40 -20.39
N ILE A 139 -18.43 -5.31 -19.27
CA ILE A 139 -19.90 -5.37 -19.28
C ILE A 139 -20.39 -3.94 -19.50
N GLN A 140 -21.22 -3.75 -20.52
CA GLN A 140 -21.95 -2.51 -20.74
C GLN A 140 -23.42 -2.76 -20.48
N ASP A 141 -23.94 -2.14 -19.44
CA ASP A 141 -25.37 -2.15 -19.13
C ASP A 141 -26.07 -1.11 -19.99
N SER A 142 -27.02 -1.56 -20.79
CA SER A 142 -28.10 -0.70 -21.31
C SER A 142 -29.38 -1.03 -20.54
N SER A 143 -30.33 -0.10 -20.53
CA SER A 143 -31.62 -0.26 -19.83
C SER A 143 -32.43 -1.50 -20.24
N LEU A 144 -32.01 -2.23 -21.29
CA LEU A 144 -32.72 -3.37 -21.86
C LEU A 144 -31.87 -4.64 -22.01
N ASN A 145 -30.53 -4.52 -22.10
CA ASN A 145 -29.66 -5.67 -22.35
C ASN A 145 -28.25 -5.45 -21.77
N GLU A 146 -27.62 -6.52 -21.30
CA GLU A 146 -26.21 -6.58 -20.94
C GLU A 146 -25.38 -7.00 -22.16
N TYR A 147 -24.37 -6.20 -22.54
CA TYR A 147 -23.45 -6.51 -23.62
C TYR A 147 -22.05 -6.75 -23.07
N ILE A 148 -21.39 -7.79 -23.60
CA ILE A 148 -20.00 -8.12 -23.25
C ILE A 148 -19.10 -7.72 -24.42
N ILE A 149 -18.23 -6.72 -24.19
CA ILE A 149 -17.29 -6.23 -25.19
C ILE A 149 -15.88 -6.70 -24.85
N SER A 150 -15.18 -7.23 -25.84
CA SER A 150 -13.76 -7.59 -25.71
C SER A 150 -12.90 -6.33 -25.73
N LYS A 151 -12.01 -6.18 -24.75
CA LYS A 151 -11.05 -5.06 -24.70
C LYS A 151 -9.67 -5.51 -25.16
N GLN A 152 -9.01 -4.70 -25.97
CA GLN A 152 -7.61 -4.92 -26.32
C GLN A 152 -6.72 -4.72 -25.10
N ARG A 153 -6.06 -5.82 -24.67
CA ARG A 153 -5.24 -5.82 -23.43
C ARG A 153 -3.86 -5.21 -23.59
N GLN A 154 -3.41 -4.90 -24.82
CA GLN A 154 -2.04 -4.40 -25.09
C GLN A 154 -1.70 -3.12 -24.35
N ASN A 155 -2.70 -2.24 -24.15
CA ASN A 155 -2.56 -0.97 -23.43
C ASN A 155 -3.09 -1.00 -21.99
N LEU A 156 -3.48 -2.18 -21.50
CA LEU A 156 -4.02 -2.37 -20.16
C LEU A 156 -3.00 -3.09 -19.26
N PHE A 157 -2.92 -2.69 -18.01
CA PHE A 157 -2.05 -3.31 -17.03
C PHE A 157 -2.65 -3.21 -15.63
N THR A 158 -2.31 -4.14 -14.77
CA THR A 158 -2.61 -4.04 -13.35
C THR A 158 -1.49 -3.31 -12.62
N THR A 159 -1.83 -2.47 -11.63
CA THR A 159 -0.86 -1.80 -10.79
C THR A 159 -0.62 -2.55 -9.49
N GLN A 160 0.61 -2.52 -9.02
CA GLN A 160 1.02 -3.14 -7.77
C GLN A 160 1.52 -2.09 -6.77
N THR A 161 1.79 -2.52 -5.55
CA THR A 161 2.47 -1.72 -4.52
C THR A 161 3.73 -2.44 -4.05
N PRO A 162 4.78 -1.73 -3.58
CA PRO A 162 4.84 -0.30 -3.25
C PRO A 162 4.81 0.63 -4.46
N GLN A 163 4.20 1.81 -4.30
CA GLN A 163 4.21 2.91 -5.27
C GLN A 163 4.97 4.08 -4.66
N CYS A 164 5.77 4.79 -5.42
CA CYS A 164 6.55 5.91 -4.94
C CYS A 164 6.16 7.21 -5.63
N PHE A 165 6.09 8.29 -4.86
CA PHE A 165 5.71 9.63 -5.33
C PHE A 165 6.58 10.70 -4.71
N ILE A 166 6.73 11.85 -5.39
CA ILE A 166 7.20 13.08 -4.77
C ILE A 166 6.12 13.54 -3.79
N SER A 167 6.53 13.91 -2.58
CA SER A 167 5.60 14.30 -1.50
C SER A 167 5.26 15.79 -1.48
N LYS A 168 5.96 16.59 -2.28
CA LYS A 168 5.69 18.02 -2.40
C LYS A 168 4.73 18.22 -3.58
N ASP A 169 3.58 18.71 -3.23
CA ASP A 169 2.57 19.59 -3.84
C ASP A 169 1.21 19.29 -3.24
#